data_f271f444ececf3c4810dc04495cb4c3c
#
_entry.id   f271f444ececf3c4810dc04495cb4c3c
#
_cell.length_a   1.000
_cell.length_b   1.000
_cell.length_c   1.000
_cell.angle_alpha   90.00
_cell.angle_beta   90.00
_cell.angle_gamma   90.00
#
_symmetry.space_group_name_H-M   'P 1'
#
loop_
_entity.id
_entity.type
_entity.pdbx_description
1 polymer ?
#
loop_
_entity_poly.entity_id
_entity_poly.type
_entity_poly.pdbx_seq_one_letter_code
_entity_poly.pdbx_strand_id
1 'polypeptide(L)'
;MKIMVVGGGGREHAIIKKLKENKNITEIFALPGNGGMCDDATLVNIGAKDIDAQVEFAKNNKINYAKKYHFNLKWYFYCFLT
;
A
#
# COMPACT_ATOMS: atom_id res chain seq x y z
N MET A 1 -4.15 9.04 8.96
CA MET A 1 -3.17 7.96 8.82
C MET A 1 -3.00 7.63 7.34
N LYS A 2 -1.77 7.54 6.89
CA LYS A 2 -1.45 7.17 5.51
C LYS A 2 -0.98 5.73 5.45
N ILE A 3 -1.48 4.97 4.49
CA ILE A 3 -1.16 3.56 4.34
C ILE A 3 -0.66 3.29 2.92
N MET A 4 0.33 2.41 2.82
CA MET A 4 0.89 1.96 1.56
C MET A 4 0.61 0.46 1.42
N VAL A 5 0.03 0.06 0.28
CA VAL A 5 -0.23 -1.34 -0.04
C VAL A 5 0.64 -1.73 -1.21
N VAL A 6 1.51 -2.70 -1.02
CA VAL A 6 2.43 -3.15 -2.07
C VAL A 6 1.84 -4.33 -2.81
N GLY A 7 1.68 -4.18 -4.11
CA GLY A 7 1.09 -5.19 -4.97
C GLY A 7 0.07 -4.60 -5.93
N GLY A 8 -0.49 -5.43 -6.79
CA GLY A 8 -1.44 -4.96 -7.81
C GLY A 8 -2.52 -5.98 -8.15
N GLY A 9 -2.67 -7.02 -7.37
CA GLY A 9 -3.65 -8.07 -7.63
C GLY A 9 -5.01 -7.82 -6.97
N GLY A 10 -5.92 -8.76 -7.18
CA GLY A 10 -7.26 -8.67 -6.62
C GLY A 10 -7.28 -8.71 -5.09
N ARG A 11 -6.31 -9.37 -4.47
CA ARG A 11 -6.20 -9.42 -3.01
C ARG A 11 -5.86 -8.06 -2.43
N GLU A 12 -4.93 -7.36 -3.06
CA GLU A 12 -4.55 -6.00 -2.68
C GLU A 12 -5.74 -5.06 -2.85
N HIS A 13 -6.48 -5.19 -3.93
CA HIS A 13 -7.66 -4.38 -4.17
C HIS A 13 -8.72 -4.60 -3.09
N ALA A 14 -8.97 -5.86 -2.71
CA ALA A 14 -9.93 -6.18 -1.66
C ALA A 14 -9.53 -5.55 -0.32
N ILE A 15 -8.23 -5.56 0.00
CA ILE A 15 -7.71 -4.96 1.22
C ILE A 15 -7.86 -3.45 1.18
N ILE A 16 -7.57 -2.83 0.05
CA ILE A 16 -7.73 -1.37 -0.11
C ILE A 16 -9.18 -0.97 0.11
N LYS A 17 -10.13 -1.71 -0.46
CA LYS A 17 -11.55 -1.43 -0.25
C LYS A 17 -11.93 -1.54 1.23
N LYS A 18 -11.38 -2.52 1.93
CA LYS A 18 -11.64 -2.68 3.36
C LYS A 18 -11.02 -1.55 4.18
N LEU A 19 -9.82 -1.14 3.84
CA LEU A 19 -9.13 -0.03 4.51
C LEU A 19 -9.87 1.29 4.34
N LYS A 20 -10.51 1.52 3.20
CA LYS A 20 -11.28 2.74 2.95
C LYS A 20 -12.46 2.92 3.90
N GLU A 21 -12.94 1.85 4.49
CA GLU A 21 -14.03 1.91 5.47
C GLU A 21 -13.57 2.53 6.80
N ASN A 22 -12.27 2.58 7.05
CA ASN A 22 -11.72 3.11 8.29
C ASN A 22 -11.53 4.63 8.19
N LYS A 23 -12.25 5.38 9.01
CA LYS A 23 -12.22 6.85 9.01
C LYS A 23 -10.88 7.42 9.45
N ASN A 24 -10.05 6.65 10.13
CA ASN A 24 -8.72 7.08 10.55
C ASN A 24 -7.70 7.05 9.42
N ILE A 25 -8.03 6.41 8.31
CA ILE A 25 -7.16 6.34 7.15
C ILE A 25 -7.51 7.50 6.23
N THR A 26 -6.55 8.41 6.06
CA THR A 26 -6.74 9.62 5.26
C THR A 26 -6.30 9.44 3.81
N GLU A 27 -5.34 8.54 3.57
CA GLU A 27 -4.78 8.34 2.24
C GLU A 27 -4.24 6.92 2.09
N ILE A 28 -4.49 6.31 0.93
CA ILE A 28 -4.02 4.97 0.60
C ILE A 28 -3.24 5.05 -0.71
N PHE A 29 -2.02 4.49 -0.71
CA PHE A 29 -1.19 4.38 -1.89
C PHE A 29 -1.05 2.92 -2.29
N ALA A 30 -1.15 2.62 -3.58
CA ALA A 30 -0.94 1.29 -4.11
C ALA A 30 0.33 1.26 -4.96
N LEU A 31 1.24 0.35 -4.67
CA LEU A 31 2.56 0.25 -5.32
C LEU A 31 2.74 -1.15 -5.95
N PRO A 32 2.61 -1.34 -7.24
CA PRO A 32 2.18 -0.37 -8.26
C PRO A 32 0.66 -0.24 -8.39
N GLY A 33 -0.12 -1.12 -7.79
CA GLY A 33 -1.55 -1.17 -8.00
C GLY A 33 -1.94 -1.64 -9.40
N ASN A 34 -3.20 -1.44 -9.75
CA ASN A 34 -3.71 -1.67 -11.10
C ASN A 34 -4.81 -0.66 -11.40
N GLY A 35 -5.20 -0.57 -12.68
CA GLY A 35 -6.18 0.44 -13.11
C GLY A 35 -7.52 0.37 -12.40
N GLY A 36 -7.92 -0.81 -11.91
CA GLY A 36 -9.16 -0.96 -11.17
C GLY A 36 -9.13 -0.35 -9.77
N MET A 37 -7.95 -0.02 -9.26
CA MET A 37 -7.78 0.58 -7.93
C MET A 37 -7.81 2.11 -7.95
N CYS A 38 -7.85 2.75 -9.10
CA CYS A 38 -7.65 4.20 -9.20
C CYS A 38 -8.71 5.02 -8.46
N ASP A 39 -9.90 4.48 -8.26
CA ASP A 39 -10.95 5.15 -7.50
C ASP A 39 -10.80 4.96 -6.00
N ASP A 40 -10.01 3.99 -5.58
CA ASP A 40 -9.88 3.60 -4.17
C ASP A 40 -8.53 3.97 -3.57
N ALA A 41 -7.51 4.17 -4.38
CA ALA A 41 -6.16 4.45 -3.91
C ALA A 41 -5.40 5.30 -4.94
N THR A 42 -4.34 5.95 -4.48
CA THR A 42 -3.41 6.64 -5.36
C THR A 42 -2.40 5.61 -5.89
N LEU A 43 -2.34 5.46 -7.20
CA LEU A 43 -1.41 4.53 -7.84
C LEU A 43 -0.04 5.17 -7.95
N VAL A 44 0.99 4.44 -7.55
CA VAL A 44 2.38 4.90 -7.60
C VAL A 44 3.19 3.90 -8.41
N ASN A 45 3.90 4.37 -9.43
CA ASN A 45 4.66 3.51 -10.33
C ASN A 45 5.97 3.02 -9.70
N ILE A 46 5.85 2.21 -8.67
CA ILE A 46 6.97 1.55 -8.00
C ILE A 46 6.67 0.06 -7.98
N GLY A 47 7.59 -0.75 -8.50
CA GLY A 47 7.40 -2.20 -8.59
C GLY A 47 7.31 -2.86 -7.21
N ALA A 48 6.54 -3.94 -7.14
CA ALA A 48 6.35 -4.68 -5.89
C ALA A 48 7.64 -5.32 -5.36
N LYS A 49 8.65 -5.46 -6.21
CA LYS A 49 9.96 -6.02 -5.83
C LYS A 49 11.01 -4.95 -5.54
N ASP A 50 10.72 -3.70 -5.81
CA ASP A 50 11.65 -2.60 -5.63
C ASP A 50 11.58 -2.05 -4.21
N ILE A 51 12.19 -2.77 -3.28
CA ILE A 51 12.11 -2.48 -1.86
C ILE A 51 12.72 -1.12 -1.53
N ASP A 52 13.85 -0.78 -2.14
CA ASP A 52 14.53 0.50 -1.87
C ASP A 52 13.64 1.69 -2.24
N ALA A 53 13.00 1.63 -3.40
CA ALA A 53 12.07 2.68 -3.83
C ALA A 53 10.84 2.76 -2.93
N GLN A 54 10.34 1.62 -2.45
CA GLN A 54 9.21 1.57 -1.52
C GLN A 54 9.55 2.23 -0.21
N VAL A 55 10.72 1.95 0.35
CA VAL A 55 11.17 2.54 1.61
C VAL A 55 11.36 4.05 1.46
N GLU A 56 11.98 4.49 0.38
CA GLU A 56 12.16 5.90 0.11
C GLU A 56 10.81 6.62 -0.04
N PHE A 57 9.90 6.04 -0.78
CA PHE A 57 8.55 6.58 -0.93
C PHE A 57 7.85 6.71 0.43
N ALA A 58 7.94 5.67 1.26
CA ALA A 58 7.32 5.67 2.58
C ALA A 58 7.85 6.78 3.46
N LYS A 59 9.16 7.02 3.43
CA LYS A 59 9.78 8.09 4.20
C LYS A 59 9.39 9.46 3.70
N ASN A 60 9.43 9.65 2.38
CA ASN A 60 9.16 10.95 1.76
C ASN A 60 7.69 11.37 1.90
N ASN A 61 6.79 10.42 1.99
CA ASN A 61 5.35 10.68 2.08
C ASN A 61 4.77 10.45 3.48
N LYS A 62 5.62 10.22 4.46
CA LYS A 62 5.23 10.02 5.86
C LYS A 62 4.18 8.92 6.02
N ILE A 63 4.43 7.78 5.40
CA ILE A 63 3.56 6.62 5.49
C ILE A 63 3.60 6.07 6.91
N ASN A 64 2.44 5.86 7.52
CA ASN A 64 2.35 5.29 8.87
C ASN A 64 2.48 3.77 8.85
N TYR A 65 1.83 3.11 7.89
CA TYR A 65 1.86 1.66 7.76
C TYR A 65 2.00 1.25 6.31
N ALA A 66 2.76 0.17 6.08
CA ALA A 66 2.82 -0.47 4.78
C ALA A 66 2.35 -1.92 4.92
N LYS A 67 1.56 -2.40 3.97
CA LYS A 67 1.09 -3.77 3.93
C LYS A 67 1.54 -4.41 2.63
N LYS A 68 2.22 -5.55 2.74
CA LYS A 68 2.74 -6.29 1.60
C LYS A 68 2.33 -7.75 1.71
N TYR A 69 1.76 -8.28 0.63
CA TYR A 69 1.47 -9.70 0.52
C TYR A 69 2.72 -10.46 0.11
N HIS A 70 3.03 -11.52 0.84
CA HIS A 70 4.15 -12.40 0.50
C HIS A 70 3.64 -13.65 -0.21
N PHE A 71 4.43 -14.17 -1.16
CA PHE A 71 4.01 -15.32 -1.96
C PHE A 71 3.70 -16.59 -1.14
N ASN A 72 4.18 -16.68 0.10
CA ASN A 72 3.87 -17.78 1.02
C ASN A 72 2.51 -17.61 1.70
N LEU A 73 1.63 -16.80 1.15
CA LEU A 73 0.29 -16.53 1.66
C LEU A 73 0.28 -15.82 3.01
N LYS A 74 1.34 -15.09 3.32
CA LYS A 74 1.44 -14.29 4.54
C LYS A 74 1.43 -12.81 4.21
N TRP A 75 0.74 -12.05 5.04
CA TRP A 75 0.77 -10.60 4.98
C TRP A 75 1.77 -10.08 5.99
N TYR A 76 2.64 -9.18 5.53
CA TYR A 76 3.57 -8.48 6.41
C TYR A 76 3.08 -7.05 6.61
N PHE A 77 3.06 -6.65 7.86
CA PHE A 77 2.64 -5.33 8.25
C PHE A 77 3.87 -4.58 8.76
N TYR A 78 4.22 -3.51 8.08
CA TYR A 78 5.36 -2.69 8.45
C TYR A 78 4.86 -1.38 9.03
N CYS A 79 5.32 -1.05 10.24
CA CYS A 79 5.02 0.23 10.88
C CYS A 79 6.22 1.15 10.68
N PHE A 80 5.98 2.30 10.06
CA PHE A 80 7.00 3.32 9.87
C PHE A 80 6.79 4.40 10.94
N LEU A 81 7.59 4.33 11.99
CA LEU A 81 7.55 5.34 13.03
C LEU A 81 8.37 6.54 12.57
N THR A 82 7.74 7.67 12.49
CA THR A 82 8.39 8.94 12.13
C THR A 82 8.65 9.77 13.38
#